data_b03b991ae335637feda860dd3deb1013
#
_entry.id   b03b991ae335637feda860dd3deb1013
#
_cell.length_a   1.000
_cell.length_b   1.000
_cell.length_c   1.000
_cell.angle_alpha   90.00
_cell.angle_beta   90.00
_cell.angle_gamma   90.00
#
_symmetry.space_group_name_H-M   'P 1'
#
loop_
_entity.id
_entity.type
_entity.pdbx_description
1 polymer ?
#
loop_
_entity_poly.entity_id
_entity_poly.type
_entity_poly.pdbx_seq_one_letter_code
_entity_poly.pdbx_strand_id
1 'polypeptide(L)'
;MTEGEPRSRCFLVYALAPEGMSASDANDLLNRYIGEPGRGLIVTHDHFIGVPHGGFAVFEVSTDEEQAKLADPGLLEGWQLTSRPLTFSLTAVGFVAQADFTLRNYGGTSLAELEAAEEPRKRFWWQKPRHRRG
;
A
#
# COMPACT_ATOMS: atom_id res chain seq x y z
N MET A 1 0.95 -10.62 25.87
CA MET A 1 2.02 -10.80 24.98
C MET A 1 3.32 -10.90 25.74
N THR A 2 4.17 -11.61 25.25
CA THR A 2 5.45 -11.72 25.86
C THR A 2 6.25 -10.51 25.50
N GLU A 3 6.77 -9.85 26.48
CA GLU A 3 7.60 -8.76 26.18
C GLU A 3 8.71 -9.24 25.40
N GLY A 4 9.28 -8.59 24.58
CA GLY A 4 10.38 -8.97 23.80
C GLY A 4 10.03 -9.78 22.60
N GLU A 5 8.82 -10.23 22.50
CA GLU A 5 8.43 -10.93 21.31
C GLU A 5 7.94 -9.94 20.29
N PRO A 6 8.54 -9.91 19.10
CA PRO A 6 8.09 -8.95 18.11
C PRO A 6 6.66 -9.23 17.68
N ARG A 7 5.94 -8.18 17.45
CA ARG A 7 4.60 -8.31 16.96
C ARG A 7 4.49 -7.52 15.69
N SER A 8 4.07 -8.19 14.63
CA SER A 8 3.85 -7.51 13.37
C SER A 8 2.48 -6.83 13.38
N ARG A 9 2.45 -5.62 12.91
CA ARG A 9 1.22 -4.85 12.83
C ARG A 9 1.31 -3.93 11.65
N CYS A 10 0.22 -3.79 10.94
CA CYS A 10 0.19 -2.87 9.81
C CYS A 10 -0.23 -1.49 10.24
N PHE A 11 0.38 -0.49 9.65
CA PHE A 11 0.07 0.91 9.88
C PHE A 11 -0.24 1.56 8.56
N LEU A 12 -1.26 2.40 8.56
CA LEU A 12 -1.55 3.23 7.41
C LEU A 12 -0.84 4.56 7.57
N VAL A 13 -0.08 4.94 6.56
CA VAL A 13 0.54 6.27 6.51
C VAL A 13 -0.18 7.06 5.43
N TYR A 14 -0.70 8.22 5.79
CA TYR A 14 -1.44 9.09 4.91
C TYR A 14 -0.63 10.37 4.78
N ALA A 15 -0.27 10.75 3.58
CA ALA A 15 0.68 11.83 3.38
C ALA A 15 0.17 12.81 2.34
N LEU A 16 0.10 14.08 2.70
CA LEU A 16 -0.32 15.14 1.77
C LEU A 16 0.84 16.11 1.56
N ALA A 17 1.13 16.36 0.30
CA ALA A 17 2.22 17.23 -0.09
C ALA A 17 1.88 18.69 0.17
N PRO A 18 2.89 19.54 0.30
CA PRO A 18 2.65 20.98 0.44
C PRO A 18 2.00 21.54 -0.81
N GLU A 19 1.29 22.63 -0.61
CA GLU A 19 0.66 23.33 -1.69
C GLU A 19 1.70 23.80 -2.67
N GLY A 20 1.41 23.65 -3.96
CA GLY A 20 2.33 24.12 -4.99
C GLY A 20 3.31 23.08 -5.50
N MET A 21 3.41 21.94 -4.82
CA MET A 21 4.30 20.89 -5.30
C MET A 21 3.67 20.18 -6.49
N SER A 22 4.47 19.88 -7.50
CA SER A 22 3.96 19.19 -8.68
C SER A 22 3.65 17.73 -8.36
N ALA A 23 2.79 17.13 -9.16
CA ALA A 23 2.50 15.71 -8.98
C ALA A 23 3.75 14.86 -9.13
N SER A 24 4.58 15.19 -10.10
CA SER A 24 5.80 14.43 -10.35
C SER A 24 6.73 14.47 -9.15
N ASP A 25 6.94 15.67 -8.58
CA ASP A 25 7.80 15.80 -7.43
C ASP A 25 7.22 15.10 -6.22
N ALA A 26 5.91 15.24 -6.01
CA ALA A 26 5.27 14.61 -4.87
C ALA A 26 5.36 13.09 -4.96
N ASN A 27 5.10 12.54 -6.13
CA ASN A 27 5.16 11.10 -6.30
C ASN A 27 6.57 10.57 -6.09
N ASP A 28 7.56 11.31 -6.60
CA ASP A 28 8.94 10.88 -6.42
C ASP A 28 9.35 10.88 -4.96
N LEU A 29 8.99 11.92 -4.23
CA LEU A 29 9.35 11.99 -2.82
C LEU A 29 8.65 10.91 -2.00
N LEU A 30 7.38 10.67 -2.28
CA LEU A 30 6.66 9.64 -1.55
C LEU A 30 7.25 8.27 -1.82
N ASN A 31 7.60 7.99 -3.07
CA ASN A 31 8.23 6.72 -3.40
C ASN A 31 9.55 6.55 -2.67
N ARG A 32 10.34 7.61 -2.56
CA ARG A 32 11.59 7.53 -1.84
C ARG A 32 11.38 7.31 -0.36
N TYR A 33 10.37 7.98 0.22
CA TYR A 33 10.03 7.76 1.62
C TYR A 33 9.68 6.30 1.86
N ILE A 34 8.86 5.74 0.98
CA ILE A 34 8.43 4.35 1.12
C ILE A 34 9.62 3.41 1.01
N GLY A 35 10.57 3.72 0.15
CA GLY A 35 11.72 2.85 -0.05
C GLY A 35 12.83 3.01 0.96
N GLU A 36 12.71 3.93 1.90
CA GLU A 36 13.74 4.13 2.89
C GLU A 36 13.85 2.93 3.81
N PRO A 37 15.07 2.47 4.09
CA PRO A 37 15.22 1.33 4.99
C PRO A 37 14.76 1.68 6.40
N GLY A 38 14.29 0.68 7.12
CA GLY A 38 13.94 0.86 8.51
C GLY A 38 12.50 1.22 8.78
N ARG A 39 11.67 1.32 7.75
CA ARG A 39 10.25 1.66 7.94
C ARG A 39 9.35 0.45 7.95
N GLY A 40 9.91 -0.75 7.90
CA GLY A 40 9.10 -1.94 7.83
C GLY A 40 8.90 -2.41 6.41
N LEU A 41 7.97 -3.32 6.24
CA LEU A 41 7.71 -3.93 4.94
C LEU A 41 6.51 -3.25 4.31
N ILE A 42 6.68 -2.76 3.09
CA ILE A 42 5.57 -2.14 2.39
C ILE A 42 4.60 -3.21 1.93
N VAL A 43 3.32 -3.01 2.23
CA VAL A 43 2.27 -3.92 1.82
C VAL A 43 1.59 -3.41 0.56
N THR A 44 1.23 -2.15 0.56
CA THR A 44 0.62 -1.52 -0.59
C THR A 44 0.77 -0.02 -0.47
N HIS A 45 0.66 0.67 -1.59
CA HIS A 45 0.69 2.13 -1.58
C HIS A 45 0.08 2.61 -2.87
N ASP A 46 -0.33 3.88 -2.86
CA ASP A 46 -0.85 4.50 -4.06
C ASP A 46 -0.72 6.00 -3.91
N HIS A 47 -0.87 6.69 -5.02
CA HIS A 47 -0.77 8.14 -5.07
C HIS A 47 -2.13 8.73 -5.33
N PHE A 48 -2.40 9.87 -4.71
CA PHE A 48 -3.68 10.54 -4.91
C PHE A 48 -3.69 11.25 -6.25
N ILE A 49 -4.85 11.28 -6.85
CA ILE A 49 -5.10 12.09 -8.03
C ILE A 49 -5.66 13.42 -7.55
N GLY A 50 -5.13 14.51 -8.08
CA GLY A 50 -5.65 15.81 -7.72
C GLY A 50 -4.81 16.51 -6.66
N VAL A 51 -5.32 17.61 -6.17
CA VAL A 51 -4.61 18.51 -5.26
C VAL A 51 -5.32 18.49 -3.92
N PRO A 52 -4.59 18.42 -2.81
CA PRO A 52 -3.14 18.32 -2.71
C PRO A 52 -2.66 16.93 -3.10
N HIS A 53 -1.49 16.90 -3.69
CA HIS A 53 -0.90 15.63 -4.08
C HIS A 53 -0.43 14.86 -2.87
N GLY A 54 -0.04 13.62 -3.09
CA GLY A 54 0.40 12.78 -2.01
C GLY A 54 -0.08 11.37 -2.23
N GLY A 55 -0.31 10.66 -1.14
CA GLY A 55 -0.76 9.29 -1.25
C GLY A 55 -0.83 8.61 0.09
N PHE A 56 -0.91 7.30 0.05
CA PHE A 56 -0.93 6.52 1.27
C PHE A 56 -0.06 5.30 1.10
N ALA A 57 0.33 4.72 2.22
CA ALA A 57 1.11 3.50 2.23
C ALA A 57 0.70 2.69 3.45
N VAL A 58 0.74 1.37 3.31
CA VAL A 58 0.50 0.47 4.42
C VAL A 58 1.80 -0.29 4.64
N PHE A 59 2.34 -0.17 5.85
CA PHE A 59 3.58 -0.83 6.23
C PHE A 59 3.30 -1.88 7.28
N GLU A 60 3.96 -3.01 7.16
CA GLU A 60 3.98 -3.99 8.24
C GLU A 60 5.20 -3.72 9.09
N VAL A 61 4.97 -3.46 10.37
CA VAL A 61 5.98 -3.01 11.30
C VAL A 61 6.16 -4.09 12.36
N SER A 62 7.39 -4.43 12.65
CA SER A 62 7.69 -5.49 13.60
C SER A 62 8.44 -5.01 14.83
N THR A 63 9.02 -3.82 14.81
CA THR A 63 9.80 -3.31 15.92
C THR A 63 9.38 -1.90 16.26
N ASP A 64 9.74 -1.49 17.46
CA ASP A 64 9.47 -0.12 17.90
C ASP A 64 10.24 0.89 17.06
N GLU A 65 11.44 0.52 16.63
CA GLU A 65 12.22 1.41 15.80
C GLU A 65 11.55 1.65 14.45
N GLU A 66 11.01 0.60 13.87
CA GLU A 66 10.29 0.76 12.62
C GLU A 66 9.06 1.62 12.79
N GLN A 67 8.35 1.42 13.89
CA GLN A 67 7.17 2.24 14.14
C GLN A 67 7.53 3.70 14.31
N ALA A 68 8.59 3.97 15.06
CA ALA A 68 9.03 5.35 15.26
C ALA A 68 9.43 5.99 13.93
N LYS A 69 10.03 5.20 13.05
CA LYS A 69 10.48 5.72 11.77
C LYS A 69 9.32 6.13 10.88
N LEU A 70 8.15 5.53 11.07
CA LEU A 70 6.98 5.93 10.29
C LEU A 70 6.59 7.38 10.57
N ALA A 71 6.76 7.82 11.81
CA ALA A 71 6.41 9.18 12.18
C ALA A 71 7.48 10.19 11.81
N ASP A 72 8.66 9.72 11.44
CA ASP A 72 9.75 10.59 11.04
C ASP A 72 9.53 10.97 9.58
N PRO A 73 9.28 12.24 9.29
CA PRO A 73 8.97 12.60 7.90
C PRO A 73 10.14 12.44 6.94
N GLY A 74 11.37 12.65 7.42
CA GLY A 74 12.50 12.54 6.52
C GLY A 74 12.32 13.35 5.26
N LEU A 75 12.27 12.66 4.12
CA LEU A 75 12.10 13.33 2.84
C LEU A 75 10.77 14.03 2.70
N LEU A 76 9.79 13.70 3.55
CA LEU A 76 8.47 14.31 3.50
C LEU A 76 8.34 15.45 4.49
N GLU A 77 9.44 16.07 4.85
CA GLU A 77 9.38 17.20 5.74
C GLU A 77 8.54 18.31 5.14
N GLY A 78 7.64 18.88 5.92
CA GLY A 78 6.70 19.87 5.43
C GLY A 78 5.39 19.31 4.92
N TRP A 79 5.32 17.99 4.81
CA TRP A 79 4.06 17.35 4.42
C TRP A 79 3.18 17.15 5.65
N GLN A 80 1.89 16.98 5.40
CA GLN A 80 0.99 16.49 6.43
C GLN A 80 1.10 14.97 6.45
N LEU A 81 1.61 14.45 7.55
CA LEU A 81 1.88 13.03 7.66
C LEU A 81 1.13 12.48 8.85
N THR A 82 0.32 11.47 8.63
CA THR A 82 -0.45 10.83 9.68
C THR A 82 -0.24 9.33 9.58
N SER A 83 -0.02 8.69 10.73
CA SER A 83 0.22 7.27 10.79
C SER A 83 -0.72 6.66 11.81
N ARG A 84 -1.42 5.59 11.43
CA ARG A 84 -2.40 4.95 12.30
C ARG A 84 -2.30 3.44 12.20
N PRO A 85 -2.40 2.75 13.34
CA PRO A 85 -2.43 1.29 13.29
C PRO A 85 -3.76 0.80 12.75
N LEU A 86 -3.70 -0.35 12.11
CA LEU A 86 -4.87 -0.97 11.52
C LEU A 86 -5.27 -2.17 12.34
N THR A 87 -6.57 -2.36 12.48
CA THR A 87 -7.10 -3.41 13.36
C THR A 87 -6.96 -4.78 12.74
N PHE A 88 -7.46 -4.95 11.52
CA PHE A 88 -7.46 -6.26 10.89
C PHE A 88 -6.15 -6.57 10.20
N SER A 89 -5.53 -5.58 9.61
CA SER A 89 -4.34 -5.79 8.82
C SER A 89 -3.13 -5.74 9.71
N LEU A 90 -2.96 -6.76 10.53
CA LEU A 90 -1.82 -6.85 11.43
C LEU A 90 -0.56 -7.25 10.68
N THR A 91 -0.70 -7.98 9.61
CA THR A 91 0.42 -8.45 8.81
C THR A 91 0.01 -8.34 7.34
N ALA A 92 0.98 -8.51 6.46
CA ALA A 92 0.69 -8.52 5.04
C ALA A 92 -0.29 -9.63 4.68
N VAL A 93 -0.13 -10.79 5.33
CA VAL A 93 -1.07 -11.89 5.08
C VAL A 93 -2.46 -11.52 5.56
N GLY A 94 -2.54 -10.87 6.72
CA GLY A 94 -3.84 -10.43 7.22
C GLY A 94 -4.51 -9.43 6.32
N PHE A 95 -3.74 -8.55 5.71
CA PHE A 95 -4.30 -7.58 4.78
C PHE A 95 -4.92 -8.27 3.58
N VAL A 96 -4.23 -9.27 3.04
CA VAL A 96 -4.75 -10.02 1.90
C VAL A 96 -6.02 -10.77 2.31
N ALA A 97 -6.01 -11.37 3.49
CA ALA A 97 -7.19 -12.09 3.97
C ALA A 97 -8.39 -11.16 4.13
N GLN A 98 -8.14 -9.95 4.60
CA GLN A 98 -9.23 -8.98 4.75
C GLN A 98 -9.78 -8.57 3.39
N ALA A 99 -8.92 -8.38 2.42
CA ALA A 99 -9.36 -8.04 1.08
C ALA A 99 -10.23 -9.13 0.50
N ASP A 100 -9.82 -10.38 0.68
CA ASP A 100 -10.60 -11.50 0.20
C ASP A 100 -11.95 -11.58 0.91
N PHE A 101 -11.96 -11.36 2.22
CA PHE A 101 -13.20 -11.35 2.98
C PHE A 101 -14.15 -10.29 2.43
N THR A 102 -13.63 -9.11 2.16
CA THR A 102 -14.44 -8.02 1.64
C THR A 102 -15.04 -8.39 0.28
N LEU A 103 -14.22 -8.97 -0.59
CA LEU A 103 -14.70 -9.37 -1.90
C LEU A 103 -15.80 -10.41 -1.79
N ARG A 104 -15.64 -11.38 -0.90
CA ARG A 104 -16.64 -12.42 -0.77
C ARG A 104 -17.96 -11.90 -0.21
N ASN A 105 -17.88 -10.98 0.74
CA ASN A 105 -19.07 -10.56 1.46
C ASN A 105 -19.77 -9.38 0.82
N TYR A 106 -19.06 -8.57 0.08
CA TYR A 106 -19.65 -7.36 -0.49
C TYR A 106 -19.53 -7.31 -1.99
N GLY A 107 -18.53 -7.98 -2.55
CA GLY A 107 -18.33 -7.96 -3.99
C GLY A 107 -18.83 -9.18 -4.72
N GLY A 108 -19.23 -10.21 -4.00
CA GLY A 108 -19.76 -11.42 -4.62
C GLY A 108 -18.69 -12.24 -5.34
N THR A 109 -17.42 -12.05 -5.00
CA THR A 109 -16.37 -12.78 -5.64
C THR A 109 -15.26 -13.04 -4.63
N SER A 110 -14.10 -13.49 -5.09
CA SER A 110 -12.94 -13.70 -4.24
C SER A 110 -11.72 -13.35 -5.04
N LEU A 111 -10.59 -13.23 -4.32
CA LEU A 111 -9.33 -12.95 -5.00
C LEU A 111 -8.99 -14.04 -5.99
N ALA A 112 -9.22 -15.29 -5.61
CA ALA A 112 -8.92 -16.40 -6.51
C ALA A 112 -9.74 -16.32 -7.79
N GLU A 113 -11.01 -15.96 -7.65
CA GLU A 113 -11.87 -15.85 -8.82
C GLU A 113 -11.45 -14.69 -9.70
N LEU A 114 -11.05 -13.59 -9.09
CA LEU A 114 -10.60 -12.44 -9.86
C LEU A 114 -9.33 -12.77 -10.62
N GLU A 115 -8.42 -13.47 -9.98
CA GLU A 115 -7.18 -13.84 -10.65
C GLU A 115 -7.44 -14.78 -11.78
N ALA A 116 -8.33 -15.74 -11.58
CA ALA A 116 -8.65 -16.69 -12.63
C ALA A 116 -9.30 -15.99 -13.81
N ALA A 117 -10.19 -15.05 -13.55
CA ALA A 117 -10.84 -14.32 -14.61
C ALA A 117 -9.87 -13.42 -15.36
N GLU A 118 -8.93 -12.85 -14.64
CA GLU A 118 -8.00 -11.91 -15.23
C GLU A 118 -6.99 -12.60 -16.12
N GLU A 119 -6.58 -13.77 -15.75
CA GLU A 119 -5.53 -14.43 -16.48
C GLU A 119 -5.87 -14.70 -17.94
N PRO A 120 -7.03 -15.22 -18.26
CA PRO A 120 -7.38 -15.37 -19.68
C PRO A 120 -7.41 -14.02 -20.40
N ARG A 121 -7.89 -12.99 -19.76
CA ARG A 121 -7.93 -11.69 -20.36
C ARG A 121 -6.55 -11.15 -20.61
N LYS A 122 -5.65 -11.33 -19.66
CA LYS A 122 -4.28 -10.89 -19.82
C LYS A 122 -3.62 -11.63 -20.95
N ARG A 123 -3.80 -12.94 -21.02
CA ARG A 123 -3.21 -13.72 -22.06
C ARG A 123 -3.71 -13.30 -23.41
N PHE A 124 -5.00 -13.09 -23.52
CA PHE A 124 -5.58 -12.64 -24.76
C PHE A 124 -5.01 -11.29 -25.16
N TRP A 125 -4.86 -10.40 -24.22
CA TRP A 125 -4.36 -9.07 -24.47
C TRP A 125 -2.93 -9.13 -25.00
N TRP A 126 -2.12 -9.99 -24.44
CA TRP A 126 -0.75 -10.13 -24.89
C TRP A 126 -0.67 -10.72 -26.26
N GLN A 127 -1.56 -11.63 -26.57
CA GLN A 127 -1.47 -12.37 -27.79
C GLN A 127 -2.32 -11.79 -28.88
N LYS A 128 -3.01 -10.72 -28.61
CA LYS A 128 -3.97 -10.24 -29.54
C LYS A 128 -3.41 -9.94 -30.92
N PRO A 129 -2.23 -9.49 -31.08
CA PRO A 129 -1.79 -9.24 -32.43
C PRO A 129 -1.84 -10.45 -33.28
N ARG A 130 -1.80 -11.56 -32.72
CA ARG A 130 -1.80 -12.72 -33.45
C ARG A 130 -3.12 -13.31 -33.45
N HIS A 131 -3.86 -13.09 -33.03
CA HIS A 131 -4.93 -13.78 -32.96
C HIS A 131 -6.04 -13.45 -32.95
N ARG A 132 -6.42 -13.40 -33.15
CA ARG A 132 -7.42 -13.32 -32.98
C ARG A 132 -8.16 -13.91 -33.65
N ARG A 133 -8.15 -14.50 -33.86
CA ARG A 133 -8.72 -15.23 -34.33
C ARG A 133 -9.64 -15.41 -34.21
N GLY A 134 -9.65 -15.17 -34.21
CA GLY A 134 -10.57 -15.19 -34.23
C GLY A 134 -10.53 -15.22 -34.00
#